data_cf7bdb5e8da98966d3fd34bd25654d42
#
_entry.id   cf7bdb5e8da98966d3fd34bd25654d42
#
_cell.length_a   1.000
_cell.length_b   1.000
_cell.length_c   1.000
_cell.angle_alpha   90.00
_cell.angle_beta   90.00
_cell.angle_gamma   90.00
#
_symmetry.space_group_name_H-M   'P 1'
#
loop_
_entity.id
_entity.type
_entity.pdbx_description
1 polymer ?
#
loop_
_entity_poly.entity_id
_entity_poly.type
_entity_poly.pdbx_seq_one_letter_code
_entity_poly.pdbx_strand_id
1 'polypeptide(L)'
;MSSNATTVKSPNLRIMLFIHSLHAGGAERVAVDLANQWHIHGHDVIVVTQTDASGDVYELNRHVERVALNTAGLSGMMANLRRLYVLRKTMQRYRPDVVLGMMTTASILSVIASTGLRTRVIATEHTHPPSQNLSSFWLKLRRRTYPRAAKVVALTRDTASWIVNHVPGSDMAVIPNAVHWPLADSEPKVAPPSRNGRCRLLAVGRLHTDKGFDILIDAFRDLDPVFPDWDLVILGEGTERERLQAQIDAAGLTDRISMPGRVGNMRQWYQACDIYVLSSRVEGLSNSLLEAMACGMPSVAFDCETGPREIIRPDIDGLLVTPVEDPHALAAALSGLMHDKQARKTLASRAVDVRDRFSMRRVLSLWQDVFNDIQHHEKKE
;
A
#
# COMPACT_ATOMS: atom_id res chain seq x y z
N MET A 1 23.53 24.49 -28.46
CA MET A 1 22.48 25.39 -27.89
C MET A 1 21.87 24.66 -26.68
N SER A 2 22.40 24.94 -25.50
CA SER A 2 21.91 24.35 -24.23
C SER A 2 20.63 25.06 -23.84
N SER A 3 19.50 24.35 -23.88
CA SER A 3 18.26 24.85 -23.29
C SER A 3 18.35 24.75 -21.77
N ASN A 4 18.62 25.87 -21.12
CA ASN A 4 18.40 26.05 -19.70
C ASN A 4 16.89 25.86 -19.43
N ALA A 5 16.47 24.66 -19.07
CA ALA A 5 15.19 24.46 -18.43
C ALA A 5 15.26 25.14 -17.05
N THR A 6 14.73 26.33 -16.96
CA THR A 6 14.51 27.02 -15.69
C THR A 6 13.55 26.16 -14.87
N THR A 7 14.10 25.40 -13.94
CA THR A 7 13.31 24.69 -12.92
C THR A 7 12.62 25.78 -12.09
N VAL A 8 11.36 26.05 -12.41
CA VAL A 8 10.48 26.90 -11.57
C VAL A 8 10.39 26.19 -10.23
N LYS A 9 11.08 26.72 -9.22
CA LYS A 9 11.03 26.20 -7.86
C LYS A 9 9.59 26.32 -7.39
N SER A 10 8.90 25.20 -7.24
CA SER A 10 7.54 25.20 -6.72
C SER A 10 7.50 25.87 -5.35
N PRO A 11 6.46 26.64 -5.03
CA PRO A 11 6.35 27.29 -3.73
C PRO A 11 6.35 26.25 -2.61
N ASN A 12 7.05 26.59 -1.52
CA ASN A 12 7.02 25.76 -0.32
C ASN A 12 5.61 25.78 0.25
N LEU A 13 4.97 24.60 0.31
CA LEU A 13 3.64 24.42 0.88
C LEU A 13 3.74 23.96 2.33
N ARG A 14 2.77 24.38 3.14
CA ARG A 14 2.47 23.75 4.42
C ARG A 14 1.48 22.64 4.21
N ILE A 15 1.94 21.39 4.35
CA ILE A 15 1.18 20.17 4.07
C ILE A 15 0.85 19.48 5.39
N MET A 16 -0.43 19.18 5.60
CA MET A 16 -0.91 18.38 6.73
C MET A 16 -1.38 17.02 6.22
N LEU A 17 -0.76 15.93 6.70
CA LEU A 17 -1.27 14.58 6.47
C LEU A 17 -2.11 14.17 7.67
N PHE A 18 -3.36 13.77 7.45
CA PHE A 18 -4.24 13.25 8.49
C PHE A 18 -4.51 11.77 8.25
N ILE A 19 -4.11 10.94 9.21
CA ILE A 19 -4.27 9.49 9.18
C ILE A 19 -4.74 8.97 10.55
N HIS A 20 -5.23 7.73 10.62
CA HIS A 20 -5.69 7.16 11.89
C HIS A 20 -4.52 6.95 12.89
N SER A 21 -3.45 6.30 12.46
CA SER A 21 -2.26 5.97 13.26
C SER A 21 -1.02 5.91 12.39
N LEU A 22 0.15 5.70 12.98
CA LEU A 22 1.38 5.29 12.28
C LEU A 22 1.82 3.88 12.70
N HIS A 23 0.86 3.04 13.08
CA HIS A 23 1.10 1.63 13.38
C HIS A 23 1.49 0.85 12.12
N ALA A 24 1.73 -0.46 12.25
CA ALA A 24 2.12 -1.29 11.12
C ALA A 24 1.01 -1.41 10.06
N GLY A 25 1.24 -0.82 8.90
CA GLY A 25 0.33 -0.89 7.75
C GLY A 25 0.92 -0.25 6.50
N GLY A 26 0.36 -0.57 5.34
CA GLY A 26 0.85 -0.06 4.06
C GLY A 26 0.58 1.43 3.84
N ALA A 27 -0.59 1.91 4.24
CA ALA A 27 -0.96 3.33 4.12
C ALA A 27 -0.17 4.21 5.10
N GLU A 28 0.08 3.71 6.30
CA GLU A 28 0.88 4.36 7.33
C GLU A 28 2.33 4.55 6.88
N ARG A 29 2.91 3.51 6.27
CA ARG A 29 4.24 3.60 5.68
C ARG A 29 4.29 4.65 4.56
N VAL A 30 3.32 4.63 3.65
CA VAL A 30 3.24 5.62 2.56
C VAL A 30 3.11 7.05 3.11
N ALA A 31 2.32 7.24 4.17
CA ALA A 31 2.17 8.55 4.81
C ALA A 31 3.50 9.06 5.36
N VAL A 32 4.26 8.22 6.06
CA VAL A 32 5.58 8.56 6.60
C VAL A 32 6.59 8.84 5.48
N ASP A 33 6.62 7.98 4.46
CA ASP A 33 7.51 8.13 3.31
C ASP A 33 7.27 9.46 2.58
N LEU A 34 6.00 9.79 2.29
CA LEU A 34 5.63 11.06 1.66
C LEU A 34 5.98 12.26 2.55
N ALA A 35 5.66 12.18 3.85
CA ALA A 35 5.96 13.25 4.79
C ALA A 35 7.46 13.56 4.85
N ASN A 36 8.28 12.52 4.96
CA ASN A 36 9.75 12.66 5.01
C ASN A 36 10.29 13.22 3.70
N GLN A 37 9.80 12.74 2.56
CA GLN A 37 10.26 13.21 1.24
C GLN A 37 9.84 14.64 0.95
N TRP A 38 8.59 15.03 1.26
CA TRP A 38 8.16 16.42 1.08
C TRP A 38 8.94 17.38 1.97
N HIS A 39 9.25 16.98 3.20
CA HIS A 39 10.12 17.77 4.06
C HIS A 39 11.52 17.97 3.44
N ILE A 40 12.14 16.90 2.92
CA ILE A 40 13.44 16.97 2.23
C ILE A 40 13.38 17.92 1.01
N HIS A 41 12.24 17.99 0.33
CA HIS A 41 12.04 18.89 -0.82
C HIS A 41 11.64 20.31 -0.43
N GLY A 42 11.63 20.63 0.87
CA GLY A 42 11.47 21.98 1.40
C GLY A 42 10.05 22.38 1.76
N HIS A 43 9.10 21.45 1.77
CA HIS A 43 7.77 21.69 2.31
C HIS A 43 7.76 21.68 3.84
N ASP A 44 6.85 22.46 4.45
CA ASP A 44 6.56 22.42 5.88
C ASP A 44 5.50 21.33 6.12
N VAL A 45 5.88 20.21 6.76
CA VAL A 45 5.04 19.02 6.84
C VAL A 45 4.64 18.71 8.27
N ILE A 46 3.35 18.45 8.47
CA ILE A 46 2.74 18.10 9.75
C ILE A 46 1.99 16.79 9.56
N VAL A 47 2.26 15.79 10.41
CA VAL A 47 1.51 14.54 10.44
C VAL A 47 0.57 14.54 11.63
N VAL A 48 -0.73 14.43 11.37
CA VAL A 48 -1.79 14.42 12.37
C VAL A 48 -2.39 13.03 12.47
N THR A 49 -2.44 12.46 13.67
CA THR A 49 -3.00 11.13 13.92
C THR A 49 -4.12 11.17 14.95
N GLN A 50 -5.01 10.17 14.91
CA GLN A 50 -6.03 10.00 15.95
C GLN A 50 -5.47 9.32 17.19
N THR A 51 -4.45 8.46 17.04
CA THR A 51 -3.72 7.79 18.12
C THR A 51 -2.54 8.62 18.60
N ASP A 52 -2.03 8.28 19.79
CA ASP A 52 -0.73 8.77 20.27
C ASP A 52 0.45 8.09 19.52
N ALA A 53 1.67 8.38 19.96
CA ALA A 53 2.89 7.88 19.32
C ALA A 53 3.38 6.52 19.86
N SER A 54 2.73 5.95 20.87
CA SER A 54 3.24 4.76 21.58
C SER A 54 3.29 3.51 20.71
N GLY A 55 2.46 3.44 19.66
CA GLY A 55 2.40 2.33 18.71
C GLY A 55 3.02 2.62 17.35
N ASP A 56 3.73 3.73 17.19
CA ASP A 56 4.35 4.09 15.92
C ASP A 56 5.46 3.10 15.55
N VAL A 57 5.42 2.63 14.32
CA VAL A 57 6.37 1.65 13.77
C VAL A 57 7.32 2.30 12.78
N TYR A 58 6.87 3.33 12.09
CA TYR A 58 7.64 4.02 11.06
C TYR A 58 8.17 5.34 11.59
N GLU A 59 9.45 5.61 11.33
CA GLU A 59 10.15 6.78 11.84
C GLU A 59 9.92 8.01 10.96
N LEU A 60 9.36 9.05 11.58
CA LEU A 60 9.27 10.38 10.96
C LEU A 60 10.62 11.11 11.10
N ASN A 61 10.97 11.88 10.06
CA ASN A 61 12.07 12.82 10.16
C ASN A 61 11.85 13.76 11.37
N ARG A 62 12.90 13.98 12.17
CA ARG A 62 12.84 14.80 13.40
C ARG A 62 12.28 16.20 13.20
N HIS A 63 12.29 16.71 11.97
CA HIS A 63 11.77 18.04 11.61
C HIS A 63 10.32 18.00 11.07
N VAL A 64 9.73 16.83 10.92
CA VAL A 64 8.30 16.66 10.62
C VAL A 64 7.54 16.67 11.93
N GLU A 65 6.68 17.65 12.14
CA GLU A 65 5.89 17.75 13.37
C GLU A 65 4.81 16.66 13.39
N ARG A 66 4.72 15.91 14.51
CA ARG A 66 3.68 14.92 14.75
C ARG A 66 2.69 15.43 15.80
N VAL A 67 1.42 15.50 15.44
CA VAL A 67 0.33 15.94 16.31
C VAL A 67 -0.65 14.80 16.55
N ALA A 68 -0.78 14.36 17.80
CA ALA A 68 -1.76 13.36 18.20
C ALA A 68 -3.06 14.03 18.65
N LEU A 69 -4.18 13.68 18.04
CA LEU A 69 -5.50 14.20 18.43
C LEU A 69 -6.09 13.48 19.65
N ASN A 70 -5.55 12.31 20.01
CA ASN A 70 -6.00 11.46 21.11
C ASN A 70 -7.53 11.20 21.07
N THR A 71 -8.01 10.87 19.89
CA THR A 71 -9.43 10.59 19.62
C THR A 71 -9.69 9.13 19.23
N ALA A 72 -8.65 8.29 19.23
CA ALA A 72 -8.76 6.86 19.07
C ALA A 72 -9.51 6.24 20.27
N GLY A 73 -10.14 5.09 20.06
CA GLY A 73 -10.94 4.43 21.11
C GLY A 73 -12.32 5.03 21.36
N LEU A 74 -12.59 6.22 20.87
CA LEU A 74 -13.93 6.79 20.92
C LEU A 74 -14.81 6.18 19.82
N SER A 75 -16.05 5.80 20.15
CA SER A 75 -17.00 5.22 19.20
C SER A 75 -18.31 6.05 19.12
N GLY A 76 -19.05 5.85 18.03
CA GLY A 76 -20.33 6.50 17.82
C GLY A 76 -20.27 7.92 17.25
N MET A 77 -21.43 8.56 17.16
CA MET A 77 -21.59 9.89 16.52
C MET A 77 -20.89 11.00 17.30
N MET A 78 -20.95 10.99 18.62
CA MET A 78 -20.26 11.99 19.46
C MET A 78 -18.75 11.95 19.30
N ALA A 79 -18.18 10.76 19.10
CA ALA A 79 -16.78 10.59 18.83
C ALA A 79 -16.36 11.25 17.50
N ASN A 80 -17.16 11.09 16.45
CA ASN A 80 -16.91 11.73 15.16
C ASN A 80 -17.05 13.25 15.24
N LEU A 81 -17.99 13.78 15.99
CA LEU A 81 -18.10 15.22 16.24
C LEU A 81 -16.87 15.76 16.97
N ARG A 82 -16.38 15.05 17.99
CA ARG A 82 -15.13 15.42 18.68
C ARG A 82 -13.93 15.37 17.74
N ARG A 83 -13.80 14.32 16.89
CA ARG A 83 -12.73 14.23 15.87
C ARG A 83 -12.78 15.42 14.92
N LEU A 84 -13.94 15.77 14.40
CA LEU A 84 -14.15 16.93 13.54
C LEU A 84 -13.76 18.24 14.23
N TYR A 85 -14.22 18.44 15.46
CA TYR A 85 -13.89 19.65 16.21
C TYR A 85 -12.40 19.80 16.44
N VAL A 86 -11.74 18.74 16.95
CA VAL A 86 -10.30 18.79 17.24
C VAL A 86 -9.49 18.95 15.95
N LEU A 87 -9.83 18.20 14.88
CA LEU A 87 -9.17 18.32 13.59
C LEU A 87 -9.31 19.72 13.02
N ARG A 88 -10.52 20.32 13.06
CA ARG A 88 -10.75 21.71 12.62
C ARG A 88 -9.91 22.71 13.41
N LYS A 89 -9.84 22.57 14.75
CA LYS A 89 -8.99 23.42 15.60
C LYS A 89 -7.51 23.28 15.24
N THR A 90 -7.06 22.06 14.93
CA THR A 90 -5.69 21.80 14.47
C THR A 90 -5.44 22.48 13.13
N MET A 91 -6.34 22.38 12.14
CA MET A 91 -6.25 23.11 10.88
C MET A 91 -6.21 24.62 11.06
N GLN A 92 -7.02 25.18 11.96
CA GLN A 92 -7.03 26.63 12.27
C GLN A 92 -5.72 27.10 12.92
N ARG A 93 -5.13 26.27 13.78
CA ARG A 93 -3.85 26.55 14.45
C ARG A 93 -2.68 26.55 13.48
N TYR A 94 -2.58 25.48 12.68
CA TYR A 94 -1.43 25.27 11.78
C TYR A 94 -1.59 25.93 10.41
N ARG A 95 -2.81 26.27 10.01
CA ARG A 95 -3.15 26.92 8.73
C ARG A 95 -2.46 26.25 7.53
N PRO A 96 -2.66 24.93 7.32
CA PRO A 96 -2.05 24.26 6.18
C PRO A 96 -2.64 24.77 4.86
N ASP A 97 -1.78 24.86 3.83
CA ASP A 97 -2.22 25.15 2.46
C ASP A 97 -3.00 23.95 1.91
N VAL A 98 -2.49 22.75 2.21
CA VAL A 98 -3.07 21.48 1.75
C VAL A 98 -3.20 20.50 2.91
N VAL A 99 -4.34 19.82 2.98
CA VAL A 99 -4.56 18.67 3.88
C VAL A 99 -4.75 17.42 3.04
N LEU A 100 -3.92 16.40 3.27
CA LEU A 100 -4.16 15.06 2.76
C LEU A 100 -4.91 14.24 3.80
N GLY A 101 -6.12 13.80 3.46
CA GLY A 101 -6.82 12.77 4.21
C GLY A 101 -6.38 11.39 3.71
N MET A 102 -5.67 10.63 4.55
CA MET A 102 -5.20 9.30 4.20
C MET A 102 -6.28 8.25 4.48
N MET A 103 -6.73 7.55 3.46
CA MET A 103 -7.87 6.62 3.49
C MET A 103 -9.24 7.30 3.61
N THR A 104 -10.31 6.57 3.31
CA THR A 104 -11.68 7.08 3.14
C THR A 104 -12.20 7.92 4.32
N THR A 105 -12.12 7.40 5.54
CA THR A 105 -12.69 8.09 6.71
C THR A 105 -11.93 9.36 7.08
N ALA A 106 -10.60 9.33 7.00
CA ALA A 106 -9.77 10.51 7.23
C ALA A 106 -10.01 11.59 6.14
N SER A 107 -10.16 11.15 4.89
CA SER A 107 -10.51 12.03 3.76
C SER A 107 -11.85 12.74 3.97
N ILE A 108 -12.89 12.00 4.32
CA ILE A 108 -14.23 12.55 4.61
C ILE A 108 -14.17 13.56 5.76
N LEU A 109 -13.52 13.20 6.86
CA LEU A 109 -13.36 14.09 8.03
C LEU A 109 -12.60 15.36 7.67
N SER A 110 -11.55 15.25 6.84
CA SER A 110 -10.75 16.40 6.38
C SER A 110 -11.58 17.38 5.56
N VAL A 111 -12.37 16.88 4.61
CA VAL A 111 -13.24 17.74 3.78
C VAL A 111 -14.30 18.45 4.64
N ILE A 112 -14.92 17.75 5.60
CA ILE A 112 -15.90 18.37 6.49
C ILE A 112 -15.25 19.42 7.42
N ALA A 113 -14.09 19.08 8.01
CA ALA A 113 -13.39 19.95 8.95
C ALA A 113 -12.84 21.23 8.28
N SER A 114 -12.51 21.17 7.00
CA SER A 114 -11.97 22.32 6.24
C SER A 114 -13.05 23.30 5.76
N THR A 115 -14.33 22.97 5.86
CA THR A 115 -15.42 23.83 5.35
C THR A 115 -15.32 25.27 5.90
N GLY A 116 -15.22 26.24 4.99
CA GLY A 116 -15.05 27.67 5.32
C GLY A 116 -13.62 28.05 5.78
N LEU A 117 -12.64 27.15 5.62
CA LEU A 117 -11.22 27.47 5.72
C LEU A 117 -10.61 27.65 4.30
N ARG A 118 -9.48 28.36 4.20
CA ARG A 118 -8.74 28.51 2.93
C ARG A 118 -7.94 27.26 2.54
N THR A 119 -7.92 26.26 3.39
CA THR A 119 -7.19 25.02 3.22
C THR A 119 -7.79 24.15 2.11
N ARG A 120 -6.99 23.67 1.19
CA ARG A 120 -7.40 22.71 0.15
C ARG A 120 -7.28 21.27 0.68
N VAL A 121 -8.23 20.44 0.36
CA VAL A 121 -8.20 19.02 0.80
C VAL A 121 -8.02 18.11 -0.39
N ILE A 122 -7.04 17.22 -0.27
CA ILE A 122 -6.86 16.08 -1.16
C ILE A 122 -7.35 14.83 -0.40
N ALA A 123 -8.33 14.15 -0.95
CA ALA A 123 -8.79 12.85 -0.44
C ALA A 123 -7.95 11.74 -1.07
N THR A 124 -7.60 10.68 -0.31
CA THR A 124 -6.87 9.54 -0.87
C THR A 124 -7.57 8.22 -0.59
N GLU A 125 -7.55 7.32 -1.60
CA GLU A 125 -8.08 5.96 -1.49
C GLU A 125 -6.96 4.94 -1.66
N HIS A 126 -6.71 4.17 -0.60
CA HIS A 126 -5.66 3.16 -0.55
C HIS A 126 -6.18 1.73 -0.68
N THR A 127 -7.49 1.55 -0.69
CA THR A 127 -8.17 0.26 -0.86
C THR A 127 -9.30 0.43 -1.87
N HIS A 128 -9.54 -0.58 -2.69
CA HIS A 128 -10.64 -0.54 -3.66
C HIS A 128 -11.98 -0.37 -2.96
N PRO A 129 -12.80 0.62 -3.34
CA PRO A 129 -14.02 0.97 -2.61
C PRO A 129 -15.05 -0.16 -2.42
N PRO A 130 -15.30 -1.06 -3.39
CA PRO A 130 -16.19 -2.21 -3.19
C PRO A 130 -15.76 -3.17 -2.08
N SER A 131 -14.46 -3.30 -1.86
CA SER A 131 -13.92 -4.19 -0.83
C SER A 131 -13.90 -3.57 0.56
N GLN A 132 -14.29 -2.29 0.69
CA GLN A 132 -14.31 -1.60 1.97
C GLN A 132 -15.59 -1.93 2.74
N ASN A 133 -15.45 -2.45 3.95
CA ASN A 133 -16.60 -2.67 4.84
C ASN A 133 -17.02 -1.35 5.52
N LEU A 134 -17.61 -0.44 4.75
CA LEU A 134 -18.08 0.85 5.22
C LEU A 134 -19.61 0.84 5.43
N SER A 135 -20.08 1.42 6.55
CA SER A 135 -21.51 1.60 6.76
C SER A 135 -22.13 2.55 5.72
N SER A 136 -23.44 2.42 5.48
CA SER A 136 -24.20 3.29 4.56
C SER A 136 -24.05 4.78 4.87
N PHE A 137 -23.81 5.13 6.15
CA PHE A 137 -23.54 6.50 6.58
C PHE A 137 -22.25 7.04 5.95
N TRP A 138 -21.14 6.29 6.03
CA TRP A 138 -19.85 6.68 5.46
C TRP A 138 -19.90 6.71 3.92
N LEU A 139 -20.62 5.77 3.30
CA LEU A 139 -20.82 5.77 1.85
C LEU A 139 -21.59 7.03 1.38
N LYS A 140 -22.63 7.45 2.10
CA LYS A 140 -23.36 8.70 1.81
C LYS A 140 -22.47 9.94 2.01
N LEU A 141 -21.66 9.94 3.07
CA LEU A 141 -20.71 11.04 3.30
C LEU A 141 -19.65 11.12 2.22
N ARG A 142 -19.07 9.99 1.77
CA ARG A 142 -18.11 9.96 0.65
C ARG A 142 -18.71 10.60 -0.59
N ARG A 143 -19.94 10.22 -0.98
CA ARG A 143 -20.64 10.80 -2.15
C ARG A 143 -20.84 12.30 -2.04
N ARG A 144 -20.95 12.86 -0.83
CA ARG A 144 -21.16 14.30 -0.59
C ARG A 144 -19.87 15.08 -0.45
N THR A 145 -18.80 14.46 0.01
CA THR A 145 -17.55 15.14 0.36
C THR A 145 -16.53 15.10 -0.77
N TYR A 146 -16.38 13.98 -1.48
CA TYR A 146 -15.37 13.86 -2.54
C TYR A 146 -15.52 14.88 -3.67
N PRO A 147 -16.74 15.23 -4.13
CA PRO A 147 -16.90 16.32 -5.11
C PRO A 147 -16.49 17.71 -4.60
N ARG A 148 -16.26 17.86 -3.28
CA ARG A 148 -15.79 19.11 -2.65
C ARG A 148 -14.31 19.09 -2.32
N ALA A 149 -13.65 17.94 -2.46
CA ALA A 149 -12.21 17.85 -2.35
C ALA A 149 -11.56 18.55 -3.55
N ALA A 150 -10.44 19.21 -3.34
CA ALA A 150 -9.69 19.82 -4.43
C ALA A 150 -9.16 18.78 -5.42
N LYS A 151 -8.89 17.57 -4.94
CA LYS A 151 -8.53 16.40 -5.74
C LYS A 151 -8.84 15.13 -4.96
N VAL A 152 -9.18 14.05 -5.66
CA VAL A 152 -9.25 12.69 -5.09
C VAL A 152 -8.16 11.85 -5.74
N VAL A 153 -7.27 11.28 -4.95
CA VAL A 153 -6.15 10.47 -5.43
C VAL A 153 -6.43 8.99 -5.15
N ALA A 154 -6.37 8.17 -6.17
CA ALA A 154 -6.45 6.71 -6.09
C ALA A 154 -5.10 6.09 -6.45
N LEU A 155 -4.80 4.90 -5.90
CA LEU A 155 -3.55 4.19 -6.20
C LEU A 155 -3.56 3.50 -7.56
N THR A 156 -4.76 3.20 -8.10
CA THR A 156 -4.95 2.45 -9.34
C THR A 156 -5.99 3.11 -10.24
N ARG A 157 -5.90 2.82 -11.54
CA ARG A 157 -6.87 3.30 -12.53
C ARG A 157 -8.26 2.72 -12.31
N ASP A 158 -8.35 1.45 -11.91
CA ASP A 158 -9.62 0.79 -11.64
C ASP A 158 -10.35 1.44 -10.46
N THR A 159 -9.63 1.74 -9.37
CA THR A 159 -10.17 2.50 -8.23
C THR A 159 -10.63 3.90 -8.65
N ALA A 160 -9.85 4.61 -9.45
CA ALA A 160 -10.22 5.93 -9.96
C ALA A 160 -11.49 5.86 -10.82
N SER A 161 -11.56 4.91 -11.77
CA SER A 161 -12.71 4.68 -12.63
C SER A 161 -13.96 4.34 -11.82
N TRP A 162 -13.82 3.50 -10.80
CA TRP A 162 -14.93 3.17 -9.91
C TRP A 162 -15.47 4.43 -9.21
N ILE A 163 -14.58 5.29 -8.69
CA ILE A 163 -15.00 6.53 -8.00
C ILE A 163 -15.69 7.49 -8.97
N VAL A 164 -15.17 7.69 -10.18
CA VAL A 164 -15.83 8.54 -11.21
C VAL A 164 -17.26 8.07 -11.47
N ASN A 165 -17.46 6.76 -11.59
CA ASN A 165 -18.77 6.20 -11.91
C ASN A 165 -19.76 6.25 -10.74
N HIS A 166 -19.30 6.16 -9.48
CA HIS A 166 -20.15 6.03 -8.30
C HIS A 166 -20.21 7.30 -7.44
N VAL A 167 -19.28 8.24 -7.64
CA VAL A 167 -19.18 9.52 -6.92
C VAL A 167 -18.97 10.65 -7.95
N PRO A 168 -19.99 10.94 -8.77
CA PRO A 168 -19.88 11.94 -9.84
C PRO A 168 -19.49 13.31 -9.28
N GLY A 169 -18.71 14.06 -10.07
CA GLY A 169 -18.15 15.37 -9.68
C GLY A 169 -16.84 15.30 -8.90
N SER A 170 -16.30 14.09 -8.64
CA SER A 170 -14.97 13.94 -8.07
C SER A 170 -13.89 14.23 -9.11
N ASP A 171 -12.97 15.13 -8.82
CA ASP A 171 -11.79 15.40 -9.64
C ASP A 171 -10.67 14.42 -9.26
N MET A 172 -10.31 13.53 -10.20
CA MET A 172 -9.47 12.37 -9.94
C MET A 172 -8.04 12.52 -10.42
N ALA A 173 -7.10 11.99 -9.63
CA ALA A 173 -5.75 11.68 -10.06
C ALA A 173 -5.38 10.24 -9.67
N VAL A 174 -4.47 9.62 -10.43
CA VAL A 174 -3.93 8.29 -10.12
C VAL A 174 -2.46 8.45 -9.75
N ILE A 175 -2.14 8.16 -8.50
CA ILE A 175 -0.77 8.21 -7.98
C ILE A 175 -0.50 6.91 -7.24
N PRO A 176 0.32 6.01 -7.78
CA PRO A 176 0.66 4.75 -7.13
C PRO A 176 1.58 4.95 -5.93
N ASN A 177 1.71 3.94 -5.10
CA ASN A 177 2.75 3.92 -4.07
C ASN A 177 4.14 3.84 -4.73
N ALA A 178 5.13 4.44 -4.06
CA ALA A 178 6.52 4.30 -4.47
C ALA A 178 7.14 3.03 -3.90
N VAL A 179 8.09 2.45 -4.63
CA VAL A 179 9.02 1.47 -4.09
C VAL A 179 10.33 2.15 -3.71
N HIS A 180 10.77 1.94 -2.47
CA HIS A 180 12.09 2.37 -2.03
C HIS A 180 13.14 1.36 -2.49
N TRP A 181 14.19 1.84 -3.13
CA TRP A 181 15.31 1.00 -3.50
C TRP A 181 16.63 1.70 -3.21
N PRO A 182 17.60 1.05 -2.52
CA PRO A 182 17.48 -0.28 -1.88
C PRO A 182 16.48 -0.31 -0.72
N LEU A 183 15.91 -1.50 -0.45
CA LEU A 183 15.00 -1.69 0.69
C LEU A 183 15.78 -1.47 1.99
N ALA A 184 15.24 -0.66 2.88
CA ALA A 184 15.77 -0.47 4.22
C ALA A 184 15.36 -1.63 5.14
N ASP A 185 16.26 -2.02 6.04
CA ASP A 185 15.96 -2.94 7.12
C ASP A 185 15.27 -2.22 8.28
N SER A 186 14.33 -2.90 8.93
CA SER A 186 13.68 -2.47 10.17
C SER A 186 13.62 -3.63 11.17
N GLU A 187 13.14 -3.39 12.37
CA GLU A 187 12.87 -4.44 13.36
C GLU A 187 11.47 -5.07 13.16
N PRO A 188 11.29 -6.35 13.54
CA PRO A 188 12.30 -7.27 14.03
C PRO A 188 13.15 -7.88 12.90
N LYS A 189 14.44 -8.10 13.16
CA LYS A 189 15.33 -8.80 12.23
C LYS A 189 15.33 -10.29 12.53
N VAL A 190 14.78 -11.06 11.62
CA VAL A 190 14.73 -12.53 11.67
C VAL A 190 15.48 -13.08 10.47
N ALA A 191 16.50 -13.87 10.71
CA ALA A 191 17.30 -14.47 9.64
C ALA A 191 16.47 -15.54 8.90
N PRO A 192 16.46 -15.54 7.55
CA PRO A 192 15.91 -16.66 6.81
C PRO A 192 16.65 -17.95 7.19
N PRO A 193 15.94 -19.09 7.37
CA PRO A 193 16.60 -20.36 7.67
C PRO A 193 17.49 -20.80 6.50
N SER A 194 18.50 -21.64 6.77
CA SER A 194 19.37 -22.19 5.73
C SER A 194 18.54 -22.94 4.68
N ARG A 195 18.94 -22.88 3.41
CA ARG A 195 18.16 -23.49 2.29
C ARG A 195 18.25 -25.02 2.27
N ASN A 196 19.31 -25.60 2.78
CA ASN A 196 19.58 -27.05 2.73
C ASN A 196 19.35 -27.68 1.34
N GLY A 197 19.69 -26.94 0.28
CA GLY A 197 19.48 -27.36 -1.10
C GLY A 197 18.06 -27.14 -1.67
N ARG A 198 17.11 -26.63 -0.87
CA ARG A 198 15.72 -26.43 -1.26
C ARG A 198 15.46 -25.08 -1.90
N CYS A 199 14.51 -25.00 -2.81
CA CYS A 199 13.95 -23.78 -3.34
C CYS A 199 12.78 -23.28 -2.47
N ARG A 200 12.40 -22.00 -2.61
CA ARG A 200 11.35 -21.40 -1.77
C ARG A 200 10.40 -20.49 -2.51
N LEU A 201 9.12 -20.73 -2.26
CA LEU A 201 8.05 -19.75 -2.50
C LEU A 201 8.00 -18.78 -1.32
N LEU A 202 7.74 -17.51 -1.57
CA LEU A 202 7.56 -16.48 -0.56
C LEU A 202 6.25 -15.74 -0.75
N ALA A 203 5.44 -15.66 0.29
CA ALA A 203 4.28 -14.79 0.37
C ALA A 203 4.41 -13.84 1.56
N VAL A 204 3.95 -12.60 1.44
CA VAL A 204 4.10 -11.56 2.46
C VAL A 204 2.82 -10.77 2.63
N GLY A 205 2.30 -10.69 3.85
CA GLY A 205 1.10 -9.90 4.15
C GLY A 205 0.57 -10.12 5.54
N ARG A 206 -0.44 -9.33 5.94
CA ARG A 206 -1.18 -9.63 7.16
C ARG A 206 -1.88 -10.99 7.02
N LEU A 207 -1.85 -11.80 8.06
CA LEU A 207 -2.61 -13.05 8.09
C LEU A 207 -4.10 -12.73 8.29
N HIS A 208 -4.73 -12.38 7.16
CA HIS A 208 -6.13 -11.97 7.06
C HIS A 208 -6.76 -12.60 5.82
N THR A 209 -8.06 -12.83 5.82
CA THR A 209 -8.79 -13.50 4.73
C THR A 209 -8.54 -12.87 3.36
N ASP A 210 -8.41 -11.53 3.29
CA ASP A 210 -8.15 -10.80 2.03
C ASP A 210 -6.86 -11.26 1.32
N LYS A 211 -5.89 -11.81 2.07
CA LYS A 211 -4.58 -12.22 1.51
C LYS A 211 -4.58 -13.61 0.89
N GLY A 212 -5.66 -14.40 1.08
CA GLY A 212 -5.83 -15.69 0.40
C GLY A 212 -4.75 -16.73 0.69
N PHE A 213 -4.10 -16.66 1.88
CA PHE A 213 -3.08 -17.64 2.24
C PHE A 213 -3.62 -19.06 2.40
N ASP A 214 -4.90 -19.20 2.70
CA ASP A 214 -5.61 -20.46 2.68
C ASP A 214 -5.61 -21.10 1.28
N ILE A 215 -5.85 -20.32 0.25
CA ILE A 215 -5.80 -20.77 -1.15
C ILE A 215 -4.37 -21.13 -1.56
N LEU A 216 -3.38 -20.35 -1.09
CA LEU A 216 -1.97 -20.63 -1.35
C LEU A 216 -1.52 -21.94 -0.70
N ILE A 217 -1.99 -22.24 0.53
CA ILE A 217 -1.71 -23.51 1.21
C ILE A 217 -2.31 -24.67 0.42
N ASP A 218 -3.57 -24.55 -0.07
CA ASP A 218 -4.19 -25.57 -0.90
C ASP A 218 -3.45 -25.76 -2.23
N ALA A 219 -3.04 -24.67 -2.90
CA ALA A 219 -2.23 -24.75 -4.11
C ALA A 219 -0.88 -25.44 -3.85
N PHE A 220 -0.24 -25.14 -2.73
CA PHE A 220 1.04 -25.75 -2.36
C PHE A 220 0.88 -27.23 -2.02
N ARG A 221 -0.24 -27.64 -1.39
CA ARG A 221 -0.55 -29.05 -1.14
C ARG A 221 -0.60 -29.86 -2.45
N ASP A 222 -1.17 -29.30 -3.51
CA ASP A 222 -1.23 -29.96 -4.82
C ASP A 222 0.16 -30.03 -5.49
N LEU A 223 1.06 -29.09 -5.17
CA LEU A 223 2.42 -29.06 -5.70
C LEU A 223 3.41 -29.94 -4.93
N ASP A 224 3.17 -30.20 -3.65
CA ASP A 224 4.10 -30.89 -2.76
C ASP A 224 4.56 -32.26 -3.26
N PRO A 225 3.68 -33.16 -3.78
CA PRO A 225 4.12 -34.47 -4.29
C PRO A 225 5.00 -34.41 -5.53
N VAL A 226 4.90 -33.31 -6.32
CA VAL A 226 5.64 -33.13 -7.58
C VAL A 226 6.95 -32.38 -7.33
N PHE A 227 7.01 -31.53 -6.32
CA PHE A 227 8.13 -30.64 -6.01
C PHE A 227 8.66 -30.85 -4.58
N PRO A 228 9.22 -32.05 -4.28
CA PRO A 228 9.68 -32.38 -2.92
C PRO A 228 10.83 -31.49 -2.44
N ASP A 229 11.51 -30.77 -3.30
CA ASP A 229 12.64 -29.86 -3.02
C ASP A 229 12.22 -28.38 -2.89
N TRP A 230 10.92 -28.08 -2.80
CA TRP A 230 10.42 -26.73 -2.60
C TRP A 230 9.75 -26.55 -1.23
N ASP A 231 9.90 -25.39 -0.62
CA ASP A 231 9.23 -24.96 0.61
C ASP A 231 8.40 -23.70 0.37
N LEU A 232 7.42 -23.46 1.24
CA LEU A 232 6.64 -22.22 1.26
C LEU A 232 6.91 -21.46 2.55
N VAL A 233 7.17 -20.15 2.41
CA VAL A 233 7.31 -19.22 3.55
C VAL A 233 6.23 -18.16 3.44
N ILE A 234 5.47 -17.97 4.51
CA ILE A 234 4.45 -16.92 4.63
C ILE A 234 4.87 -15.97 5.75
N LEU A 235 5.25 -14.75 5.39
CA LEU A 235 5.68 -13.72 6.34
C LEU A 235 4.53 -12.79 6.71
N GLY A 236 4.35 -12.60 8.00
CA GLY A 236 3.36 -11.68 8.56
C GLY A 236 2.68 -12.20 9.80
N GLU A 237 1.81 -11.37 10.37
CA GLU A 237 0.97 -11.68 11.52
C GLU A 237 -0.47 -11.27 11.26
N GLY A 238 -1.41 -11.88 12.00
CA GLY A 238 -2.81 -11.53 11.90
C GLY A 238 -3.77 -12.53 12.51
N THR A 239 -5.05 -12.25 12.43
CA THR A 239 -6.13 -13.01 13.06
C THR A 239 -6.32 -14.41 12.52
N GLU A 240 -5.82 -14.69 11.30
CA GLU A 240 -5.94 -15.99 10.65
C GLU A 240 -4.83 -16.98 11.02
N ARG A 241 -3.84 -16.59 11.84
CA ARG A 241 -2.66 -17.43 12.13
C ARG A 241 -3.04 -18.85 12.59
N GLU A 242 -3.89 -18.96 13.59
CA GLU A 242 -4.27 -20.26 14.14
C GLU A 242 -5.02 -21.12 13.11
N ARG A 243 -5.91 -20.52 12.33
CA ARG A 243 -6.65 -21.22 11.28
C ARG A 243 -5.74 -21.71 10.15
N LEU A 244 -4.79 -20.87 9.72
CA LEU A 244 -3.81 -21.25 8.69
C LEU A 244 -2.87 -22.34 9.20
N GLN A 245 -2.42 -22.28 10.45
CA GLN A 245 -1.61 -23.34 11.04
C GLN A 245 -2.35 -24.67 11.09
N ALA A 246 -3.61 -24.66 11.54
CA ALA A 246 -4.45 -25.86 11.55
C ALA A 246 -4.64 -26.46 10.13
N GLN A 247 -4.76 -25.61 9.10
CA GLN A 247 -4.84 -26.07 7.70
C GLN A 247 -3.53 -26.72 7.24
N ILE A 248 -2.37 -26.14 7.59
CA ILE A 248 -1.04 -26.68 7.30
C ILE A 248 -0.87 -28.05 7.96
N ASP A 249 -1.23 -28.16 9.26
CA ASP A 249 -1.11 -29.41 10.03
C ASP A 249 -2.02 -30.50 9.48
N ALA A 250 -3.28 -30.17 9.16
CA ALA A 250 -4.24 -31.09 8.55
C ALA A 250 -3.81 -31.60 7.16
N ALA A 251 -3.07 -30.76 6.41
CA ALA A 251 -2.49 -31.13 5.12
C ALA A 251 -1.18 -31.95 5.25
N GLY A 252 -0.63 -32.12 6.45
CA GLY A 252 0.67 -32.79 6.67
C GLY A 252 1.87 -32.01 6.15
N LEU A 253 1.76 -30.68 6.05
CA LEU A 253 2.78 -29.80 5.45
C LEU A 253 3.61 -28.99 6.47
N THR A 254 3.58 -29.38 7.75
CA THR A 254 4.26 -28.65 8.85
C THR A 254 5.75 -28.49 8.64
N ASP A 255 6.40 -29.46 8.00
CA ASP A 255 7.85 -29.42 7.67
C ASP A 255 8.15 -28.67 6.35
N ARG A 256 7.12 -28.28 5.60
CA ARG A 256 7.23 -27.70 4.26
C ARG A 256 6.77 -26.26 4.18
N ILE A 257 5.87 -25.86 5.07
CA ILE A 257 5.33 -24.49 5.14
C ILE A 257 5.71 -23.87 6.48
N SER A 258 6.31 -22.71 6.43
CA SER A 258 6.68 -21.97 7.64
C SER A 258 6.04 -20.60 7.70
N MET A 259 5.62 -20.17 8.89
CA MET A 259 5.08 -18.85 9.19
C MET A 259 5.92 -18.16 10.29
N PRO A 260 7.11 -17.60 9.95
CA PRO A 260 8.03 -17.03 10.94
C PRO A 260 7.51 -15.80 11.68
N GLY A 261 6.39 -15.25 11.24
CA GLY A 261 5.83 -14.04 11.81
C GLY A 261 6.23 -12.78 11.03
N ARG A 262 6.14 -11.64 11.72
CA ARG A 262 6.54 -10.35 11.15
C ARG A 262 8.05 -10.22 11.14
N VAL A 263 8.61 -9.73 10.04
CA VAL A 263 10.03 -9.46 9.86
C VAL A 263 10.25 -8.06 9.27
N GLY A 264 11.37 -7.44 9.60
CA GLY A 264 11.73 -6.11 9.12
C GLY A 264 12.91 -6.11 8.15
N ASN A 265 13.73 -7.16 8.12
CA ASN A 265 14.84 -7.33 7.18
C ASN A 265 14.38 -7.97 5.86
N MET A 266 13.35 -7.38 5.24
CA MET A 266 12.66 -7.93 4.09
C MET A 266 13.58 -8.23 2.91
N ARG A 267 14.61 -7.39 2.66
CA ARG A 267 15.57 -7.61 1.58
C ARG A 267 16.24 -8.98 1.66
N GLN A 268 16.63 -9.43 2.85
CA GLN A 268 17.26 -10.72 3.06
C GLN A 268 16.32 -11.87 2.72
N TRP A 269 15.02 -11.74 3.06
CA TRP A 269 14.00 -12.74 2.75
C TRP A 269 13.71 -12.82 1.25
N TYR A 270 13.56 -11.68 0.55
CA TYR A 270 13.40 -11.66 -0.91
C TYR A 270 14.61 -12.29 -1.61
N GLN A 271 15.84 -12.07 -1.11
CA GLN A 271 17.05 -12.69 -1.67
C GLN A 271 17.20 -14.18 -1.32
N ALA A 272 16.56 -14.64 -0.24
CA ALA A 272 16.60 -16.02 0.21
C ALA A 272 15.54 -16.91 -0.45
N CYS A 273 14.66 -16.39 -1.29
CA CYS A 273 13.56 -17.12 -1.93
C CYS A 273 13.65 -17.04 -3.46
N ASP A 274 12.91 -17.90 -4.17
CA ASP A 274 13.05 -18.10 -5.61
C ASP A 274 11.86 -17.57 -6.42
N ILE A 275 10.65 -17.57 -5.85
CA ILE A 275 9.41 -17.05 -6.47
C ILE A 275 8.61 -16.31 -5.41
N TYR A 276 8.11 -15.14 -5.74
CA TYR A 276 7.13 -14.41 -4.93
C TYR A 276 5.70 -14.74 -5.35
N VAL A 277 4.82 -14.96 -4.38
CA VAL A 277 3.41 -15.29 -4.63
C VAL A 277 2.50 -14.27 -3.94
N LEU A 278 1.57 -13.69 -4.69
CA LEU A 278 0.50 -12.85 -4.18
C LEU A 278 -0.85 -13.53 -4.41
N SER A 279 -1.33 -14.25 -3.40
CA SER A 279 -2.58 -15.01 -3.45
C SER A 279 -3.81 -14.19 -3.04
N SER A 280 -3.70 -12.86 -2.99
CA SER A 280 -4.73 -11.98 -2.44
C SER A 280 -6.04 -12.04 -3.22
N ARG A 281 -7.16 -12.06 -2.48
CA ARG A 281 -8.52 -11.86 -3.00
C ARG A 281 -8.75 -10.40 -3.39
N VAL A 282 -8.17 -9.49 -2.60
CA VAL A 282 -8.33 -8.05 -2.75
C VAL A 282 -7.02 -7.34 -2.43
N GLU A 283 -6.68 -6.36 -3.28
CA GLU A 283 -5.56 -5.43 -3.07
C GLU A 283 -5.98 -3.99 -3.38
N GLY A 284 -5.27 -3.02 -2.83
CA GLY A 284 -5.23 -1.67 -3.37
C GLY A 284 -4.09 -1.56 -4.38
N LEU A 285 -2.87 -1.39 -3.86
CA LEU A 285 -1.62 -1.55 -4.60
C LEU A 285 -0.63 -2.26 -3.67
N SER A 286 -0.18 -3.46 -4.05
CA SER A 286 0.62 -4.31 -3.17
C SER A 286 2.06 -3.81 -3.04
N ASN A 287 2.42 -3.23 -1.89
CA ASN A 287 3.80 -2.82 -1.62
C ASN A 287 4.75 -4.02 -1.58
N SER A 288 4.32 -5.17 -1.04
CA SER A 288 5.17 -6.37 -0.97
C SER A 288 5.46 -6.96 -2.36
N LEU A 289 4.52 -6.87 -3.31
CA LEU A 289 4.77 -7.22 -4.71
C LEU A 289 5.79 -6.27 -5.36
N LEU A 290 5.63 -4.97 -5.15
CA LEU A 290 6.61 -3.97 -5.64
C LEU A 290 8.01 -4.23 -5.08
N GLU A 291 8.12 -4.54 -3.79
CA GLU A 291 9.39 -4.84 -3.12
C GLU A 291 10.02 -6.14 -3.64
N ALA A 292 9.23 -7.20 -3.79
CA ALA A 292 9.70 -8.48 -4.32
C ALA A 292 10.23 -8.31 -5.75
N MET A 293 9.48 -7.65 -6.62
CA MET A 293 9.89 -7.36 -8.00
C MET A 293 11.12 -6.44 -8.02
N ALA A 294 11.19 -5.44 -7.14
CA ALA A 294 12.39 -4.60 -7.01
C ALA A 294 13.62 -5.39 -6.56
N CYS A 295 13.45 -6.45 -5.79
CA CYS A 295 14.54 -7.38 -5.45
C CYS A 295 14.89 -8.33 -6.59
N GLY A 296 14.19 -8.27 -7.73
CA GLY A 296 14.41 -9.15 -8.88
C GLY A 296 13.79 -10.53 -8.69
N MET A 297 12.71 -10.65 -7.92
CA MET A 297 11.99 -11.91 -7.80
C MET A 297 10.99 -12.08 -8.95
N PRO A 298 10.97 -13.25 -9.61
CA PRO A 298 9.86 -13.61 -10.47
C PRO A 298 8.60 -13.73 -9.61
N SER A 299 7.51 -13.09 -10.04
CA SER A 299 6.30 -12.95 -9.22
C SER A 299 5.10 -13.56 -9.92
N VAL A 300 4.28 -14.27 -9.14
CA VAL A 300 2.99 -14.82 -9.55
C VAL A 300 1.92 -14.17 -8.67
N ALA A 301 0.90 -13.60 -9.25
CA ALA A 301 -0.17 -12.94 -8.51
C ALA A 301 -1.54 -13.33 -9.06
N PHE A 302 -2.54 -13.50 -8.19
CA PHE A 302 -3.91 -13.46 -8.67
C PHE A 302 -4.21 -12.11 -9.30
N ASP A 303 -4.92 -12.13 -10.43
CA ASP A 303 -5.40 -10.93 -11.10
C ASP A 303 -6.69 -10.43 -10.45
N CYS A 304 -6.62 -10.09 -9.16
CA CYS A 304 -7.75 -9.53 -8.44
C CYS A 304 -8.14 -8.15 -9.00
N GLU A 305 -9.32 -7.68 -8.64
CA GLU A 305 -10.00 -6.54 -9.27
C GLU A 305 -9.14 -5.30 -9.44
N THR A 306 -8.23 -5.04 -8.49
CA THR A 306 -7.28 -3.91 -8.55
C THR A 306 -5.90 -4.31 -8.04
N GLY A 307 -4.88 -3.59 -8.46
CA GLY A 307 -3.52 -3.62 -7.92
C GLY A 307 -2.53 -4.44 -8.74
N PRO A 308 -2.59 -5.78 -8.77
CA PRO A 308 -1.55 -6.59 -9.41
C PRO A 308 -1.30 -6.25 -10.88
N ARG A 309 -2.36 -6.03 -11.68
CA ARG A 309 -2.26 -5.64 -13.11
C ARG A 309 -1.69 -4.24 -13.36
N GLU A 310 -1.64 -3.39 -12.35
CA GLU A 310 -0.94 -2.08 -12.45
C GLU A 310 0.57 -2.25 -12.27
N ILE A 311 0.99 -3.30 -11.58
CA ILE A 311 2.40 -3.57 -11.26
C ILE A 311 3.00 -4.55 -12.26
N ILE A 312 2.37 -5.72 -12.43
CA ILE A 312 2.83 -6.79 -13.33
C ILE A 312 2.44 -6.47 -14.77
N ARG A 313 3.42 -6.56 -15.67
CA ARG A 313 3.20 -6.67 -17.12
C ARG A 313 3.19 -8.18 -17.43
N PRO A 314 2.03 -8.77 -17.76
CA PRO A 314 1.91 -10.21 -17.92
C PRO A 314 2.95 -10.77 -18.90
N ASP A 315 3.56 -11.90 -18.54
CA ASP A 315 4.57 -12.63 -19.31
C ASP A 315 5.88 -11.86 -19.59
N ILE A 316 5.99 -10.61 -19.11
CA ILE A 316 7.20 -9.78 -19.25
C ILE A 316 8.00 -9.75 -17.95
N ASP A 317 7.35 -9.43 -16.83
CA ASP A 317 8.01 -9.27 -15.53
C ASP A 317 7.31 -10.03 -14.37
N GLY A 318 6.26 -10.79 -14.68
CA GLY A 318 5.52 -11.64 -13.75
C GLY A 318 4.34 -12.31 -14.43
N LEU A 319 3.63 -13.13 -13.67
CA LEU A 319 2.43 -13.83 -14.14
C LEU A 319 1.19 -13.34 -13.39
N LEU A 320 0.10 -13.15 -14.11
CA LEU A 320 -1.24 -12.92 -13.55
C LEU A 320 -2.10 -14.17 -13.71
N VAL A 321 -2.75 -14.60 -12.65
CA VAL A 321 -3.52 -15.85 -12.57
C VAL A 321 -5.00 -15.57 -12.48
N THR A 322 -5.79 -16.21 -13.30
CA THR A 322 -7.25 -16.22 -13.29
C THR A 322 -7.78 -17.65 -13.44
N PRO A 323 -8.95 -17.97 -12.85
CA PRO A 323 -9.76 -17.11 -11.99
C PRO A 323 -9.12 -16.86 -10.62
N VAL A 324 -9.49 -15.76 -9.98
CA VAL A 324 -9.09 -15.47 -8.60
C VAL A 324 -9.72 -16.51 -7.67
N GLU A 325 -9.03 -16.86 -6.58
CA GLU A 325 -9.46 -17.86 -5.59
C GLU A 325 -9.43 -19.33 -6.07
N ASP A 326 -8.88 -19.59 -7.24
CA ASP A 326 -8.71 -20.96 -7.72
C ASP A 326 -7.30 -21.49 -7.35
N PRO A 327 -7.18 -22.43 -6.38
CA PRO A 327 -5.89 -23.00 -5.99
C PRO A 327 -5.25 -23.81 -7.11
N HIS A 328 -6.03 -24.45 -7.99
CA HIS A 328 -5.49 -25.24 -9.10
C HIS A 328 -4.90 -24.34 -10.19
N ALA A 329 -5.55 -23.20 -10.51
CA ALA A 329 -4.99 -22.22 -11.42
C ALA A 329 -3.68 -21.63 -10.89
N LEU A 330 -3.63 -21.34 -9.57
CA LEU A 330 -2.42 -20.86 -8.92
C LEU A 330 -1.31 -21.91 -8.93
N ALA A 331 -1.64 -23.17 -8.60
CA ALA A 331 -0.70 -24.28 -8.64
C ALA A 331 -0.13 -24.52 -10.05
N ALA A 332 -0.96 -24.45 -11.09
CA ALA A 332 -0.51 -24.59 -12.49
C ALA A 332 0.50 -23.51 -12.89
N ALA A 333 0.23 -22.22 -12.55
CA ALA A 333 1.13 -21.13 -12.83
C ALA A 333 2.46 -21.27 -12.08
N LEU A 334 2.40 -21.64 -10.79
CA LEU A 334 3.60 -21.89 -9.97
C LEU A 334 4.40 -23.07 -10.50
N SER A 335 3.76 -24.20 -10.85
CA SER A 335 4.39 -25.40 -11.40
C SER A 335 5.27 -25.06 -12.62
N GLY A 336 4.76 -24.24 -13.54
CA GLY A 336 5.54 -23.80 -14.71
C GLY A 336 6.84 -23.11 -14.31
N LEU A 337 6.79 -22.19 -13.36
CA LEU A 337 7.99 -21.48 -12.90
C LEU A 337 8.88 -22.35 -11.98
N MET A 338 8.32 -23.30 -11.23
CA MET A 338 9.11 -24.21 -10.39
C MET A 338 9.97 -25.14 -11.24
N HIS A 339 9.45 -25.62 -12.37
CA HIS A 339 10.19 -26.43 -13.34
C HIS A 339 11.23 -25.63 -14.12
N ASP A 340 10.87 -24.42 -14.59
CA ASP A 340 11.70 -23.68 -15.55
C ASP A 340 12.52 -22.58 -14.87
N LYS A 341 13.77 -22.90 -14.52
CA LYS A 341 14.74 -21.94 -13.98
C LYS A 341 15.06 -20.79 -14.95
N GLN A 342 15.00 -21.05 -16.26
CA GLN A 342 15.31 -20.03 -17.27
C GLN A 342 14.15 -19.02 -17.36
N ALA A 343 12.89 -19.48 -17.32
CA ALA A 343 11.73 -18.60 -17.24
C ALA A 343 11.79 -17.70 -16.00
N ARG A 344 12.13 -18.26 -14.81
CA ARG A 344 12.34 -17.46 -13.60
C ARG A 344 13.36 -16.35 -13.81
N LYS A 345 14.53 -16.66 -14.43
CA LYS A 345 15.58 -15.66 -14.70
C LYS A 345 15.11 -14.57 -15.67
N THR A 346 14.36 -14.95 -16.70
CA THR A 346 13.84 -14.01 -17.70
C THR A 346 12.88 -13.02 -17.04
N LEU A 347 11.87 -13.48 -16.29
CA LEU A 347 10.95 -12.61 -15.55
C LEU A 347 11.68 -11.75 -14.52
N ALA A 348 12.60 -12.34 -13.74
CA ALA A 348 13.39 -11.65 -12.72
C ALA A 348 14.19 -10.47 -13.31
N SER A 349 14.77 -10.65 -14.50
CA SER A 349 15.56 -9.60 -15.17
C SER A 349 14.73 -8.37 -15.55
N ARG A 350 13.42 -8.55 -15.75
CA ARG A 350 12.47 -7.50 -16.11
C ARG A 350 11.68 -7.00 -14.89
N ALA A 351 11.54 -7.80 -13.83
CA ALA A 351 10.85 -7.42 -12.60
C ALA A 351 11.47 -6.15 -11.98
N VAL A 352 12.78 -6.00 -12.07
CA VAL A 352 13.50 -4.82 -11.54
C VAL A 352 13.12 -3.49 -12.21
N ASP A 353 12.44 -3.50 -13.35
CA ASP A 353 11.94 -2.28 -14.02
C ASP A 353 10.95 -1.49 -13.12
N VAL A 354 10.36 -2.12 -12.09
CA VAL A 354 9.52 -1.44 -11.11
C VAL A 354 10.28 -0.37 -10.33
N ARG A 355 11.62 -0.47 -10.21
CA ARG A 355 12.46 0.54 -9.54
C ARG A 355 12.37 1.90 -10.22
N ASP A 356 12.19 1.93 -11.55
CA ASP A 356 12.01 3.17 -12.32
C ASP A 356 10.54 3.52 -12.46
N ARG A 357 9.68 2.52 -12.76
CA ARG A 357 8.24 2.72 -12.97
C ARG A 357 7.52 3.26 -11.74
N PHE A 358 7.95 2.83 -10.56
CA PHE A 358 7.40 3.19 -9.26
C PHE A 358 8.43 3.88 -8.35
N SER A 359 9.42 4.56 -8.93
CA SER A 359 10.42 5.29 -8.14
C SER A 359 9.78 6.41 -7.32
N MET A 360 10.34 6.68 -6.14
CA MET A 360 9.91 7.82 -5.31
C MET A 360 9.97 9.13 -6.10
N ARG A 361 11.01 9.34 -6.90
CA ARG A 361 11.13 10.53 -7.76
C ARG A 361 9.92 10.69 -8.69
N ARG A 362 9.47 9.60 -9.34
CA ARG A 362 8.31 9.63 -10.22
C ARG A 362 7.02 9.91 -9.45
N VAL A 363 6.83 9.27 -8.32
CA VAL A 363 5.66 9.48 -7.46
C VAL A 363 5.59 10.91 -6.95
N LEU A 364 6.72 11.49 -6.51
CA LEU A 364 6.79 12.89 -6.10
C LEU A 364 6.50 13.85 -7.25
N SER A 365 6.92 13.52 -8.48
CA SER A 365 6.55 14.34 -9.66
C SER A 365 5.03 14.36 -9.88
N LEU A 366 4.34 13.21 -9.75
CA LEU A 366 2.88 13.13 -9.87
C LEU A 366 2.17 13.94 -8.76
N TRP A 367 2.68 13.89 -7.53
CA TRP A 367 2.19 14.73 -6.44
C TRP A 367 2.40 16.20 -6.70
N GLN A 368 3.56 16.58 -7.27
CA GLN A 368 3.85 17.97 -7.63
C GLN A 368 2.88 18.50 -8.68
N ASP A 369 2.53 17.67 -9.68
CA ASP A 369 1.53 18.02 -10.70
C ASP A 369 0.17 18.30 -10.05
N VAL A 370 -0.25 17.47 -9.08
CA VAL A 370 -1.47 17.69 -8.30
C VAL A 370 -1.40 18.98 -7.49
N PHE A 371 -0.29 19.25 -6.81
CA PHE A 371 -0.12 20.50 -6.05
C PHE A 371 -0.17 21.75 -6.95
N ASN A 372 0.46 21.69 -8.12
CA ASN A 372 0.42 22.77 -9.10
C ASN A 372 -1.00 23.01 -9.62
N ASP A 373 -1.73 21.94 -9.94
CA ASP A 373 -3.11 22.01 -10.45
C ASP A 373 -4.05 22.70 -9.45
N ILE A 374 -4.03 22.27 -8.18
CA ILE A 374 -4.87 22.89 -7.14
C ILE A 374 -4.50 24.36 -6.83
N GLN A 375 -3.25 24.80 -7.06
CA GLN A 375 -2.84 26.18 -6.91
C GLN A 375 -3.27 27.07 -8.09
N HIS A 376 -3.29 26.50 -9.30
CA HIS A 376 -3.69 27.25 -10.50
C HIS A 376 -5.20 27.55 -10.53
N HIS A 377 -6.02 26.74 -9.90
CA HIS A 377 -7.46 27.01 -9.76
C HIS A 377 -7.72 28.23 -8.84
N GLU A 378 -6.84 28.54 -7.88
CA GLU A 378 -6.96 29.69 -6.98
C GLU A 378 -6.73 31.05 -7.67
N LYS A 379 -5.99 31.08 -8.78
CA LYS A 379 -5.69 32.32 -9.52
C LYS A 379 -6.79 32.70 -10.53
N LYS A 380 -7.80 31.83 -10.71
CA LYS A 380 -8.90 32.05 -11.66
C LYS A 380 -10.24 32.37 -11.00
N GLU A 381 -10.35 32.20 -9.68
CA GLU A 381 -11.46 32.68 -8.85
C GLU A 381 -11.12 34.04 -8.20
#